data_02b10adec61d7a0f6d42ebcfd079cef6
#
_entry.id   02b10adec61d7a0f6d42ebcfd079cef6
#
_cell.length_a   1.000
_cell.length_b   1.000
_cell.length_c   1.000
_cell.angle_alpha   90.00
_cell.angle_beta   90.00
_cell.angle_gamma   90.00
#
_symmetry.space_group_name_H-M   'P 1'
#
loop_
_entity.id
_entity.type
_entity.pdbx_description
1 polymer ?
#
loop_
_entity_poly.entity_id
_entity_poly.type
_entity_poly.pdbx_seq_one_letter_code
_entity_poly.pdbx_strand_id
1 'polypeptide(L)'
;MDYPWEEIHDEADRLEHAASEAMIERIDTQLDHPSADPHGDPIPTAKGQIRRPIGVARLTEVEAGRYEVIRLSDADPQRLIRFRDCGLTPGKPVQVIAHGPRGTTGLLGDQPRSIVLAPAEARAIWVAPPRTRAMRRTLRNP
;
A
#
# COMPACT_ATOMS: atom_id res chain seq x y z
N MET A 1 -15.54 13.74 3.47
CA MET A 1 -15.14 14.17 2.10
C MET A 1 -14.63 12.93 1.40
N ASP A 2 -15.37 12.44 0.40
CA ASP A 2 -14.99 11.22 -0.30
C ASP A 2 -14.31 11.61 -1.62
N TYR A 3 -12.99 11.88 -1.54
CA TYR A 3 -12.18 12.01 -2.73
C TYR A 3 -11.99 10.64 -3.38
N PRO A 4 -12.04 10.54 -4.72
CA PRO A 4 -11.65 9.34 -5.41
C PRO A 4 -10.23 8.94 -5.01
N TRP A 5 -10.05 7.69 -4.66
CA TRP A 5 -8.76 7.18 -4.14
C TRP A 5 -7.60 7.40 -5.12
N GLU A 6 -7.89 7.34 -6.40
CA GLU A 6 -6.95 7.57 -7.51
C GLU A 6 -6.56 9.04 -7.72
N GLU A 7 -7.28 10.00 -7.14
CA GLU A 7 -7.04 11.45 -7.27
C GLU A 7 -6.43 12.09 -6.02
N ILE A 8 -6.22 11.30 -4.96
CA ILE A 8 -5.75 11.81 -3.65
C ILE A 8 -4.40 12.53 -3.77
N HIS A 9 -3.49 12.03 -4.60
CA HIS A 9 -2.16 12.63 -4.74
C HIS A 9 -2.20 14.03 -5.33
N ASP A 10 -2.98 14.24 -6.39
CA ASP A 10 -3.08 15.54 -7.04
C ASP A 10 -3.65 16.60 -6.07
N GLU A 11 -4.58 16.20 -5.22
CA GLU A 11 -5.17 17.11 -4.24
C GLU A 11 -4.25 17.34 -3.04
N ALA A 12 -3.53 16.31 -2.59
CA ALA A 12 -2.53 16.43 -1.53
C ALA A 12 -1.39 17.38 -1.94
N ASP A 13 -0.90 17.29 -3.18
CA ASP A 13 0.14 18.17 -3.73
C ASP A 13 -0.31 19.63 -3.74
N ARG A 14 -1.55 19.92 -4.16
CA ARG A 14 -2.12 21.27 -4.11
C ARG A 14 -2.22 21.82 -2.70
N LEU A 15 -2.61 20.97 -1.73
CA LEU A 15 -2.72 21.37 -0.33
C LEU A 15 -1.34 21.60 0.30
N GLU A 16 -0.34 20.79 -0.02
CA GLU A 16 1.02 20.93 0.47
C GLU A 16 1.60 22.31 0.11
N HIS A 17 1.43 22.76 -1.14
CA HIS A 17 1.91 24.05 -1.59
C HIS A 17 1.19 25.25 -0.94
N ALA A 18 -0.01 25.06 -0.43
CA ALA A 18 -0.82 26.12 0.19
C ALA A 18 -0.79 26.09 1.73
N ALA A 19 -0.39 24.97 2.33
CA ALA A 19 -0.43 24.78 3.78
C ALA A 19 0.82 25.34 4.46
N SER A 20 0.63 25.98 5.61
CA SER A 20 1.77 26.36 6.48
C SER A 20 2.30 25.11 7.22
N GLU A 21 3.59 25.12 7.60
CA GLU A 21 4.20 24.06 8.43
C GLU A 21 3.37 23.77 9.69
N ALA A 22 2.87 24.82 10.37
CA ALA A 22 2.05 24.66 11.55
C ALA A 22 0.69 23.98 11.26
N MET A 23 0.14 24.14 10.07
CA MET A 23 -1.06 23.42 9.63
C MET A 23 -0.78 21.96 9.36
N ILE A 24 0.33 21.66 8.66
CA ILE A 24 0.79 20.29 8.37
C ILE A 24 1.03 19.53 9.67
N GLU A 25 1.71 20.14 10.65
CA GLU A 25 1.97 19.54 11.96
C GLU A 25 0.68 19.21 12.74
N ARG A 26 -0.33 20.07 12.63
CA ARG A 26 -1.65 19.80 13.24
C ARG A 26 -2.41 18.67 12.54
N ILE A 27 -2.36 18.62 11.22
CA ILE A 27 -2.95 17.53 10.42
C ILE A 27 -2.27 16.22 10.77
N ASP A 28 -0.94 16.16 10.79
CA ASP A 28 -0.17 14.99 11.16
C ASP A 28 -0.54 14.47 12.57
N THR A 29 -0.64 15.38 13.55
CA THR A 29 -1.10 15.06 14.91
C THR A 29 -2.55 14.53 14.90
N GLN A 30 -3.45 15.16 14.16
CA GLN A 30 -4.86 14.76 14.07
C GLN A 30 -5.04 13.39 13.45
N LEU A 31 -4.14 13.00 12.55
CA LEU A 31 -4.12 11.69 11.89
C LEU A 31 -3.28 10.64 12.65
N ASP A 32 -2.85 10.94 13.88
CA ASP A 32 -2.04 10.04 14.73
C ASP A 32 -0.72 9.62 14.07
N HIS A 33 -0.04 10.58 13.42
CA HIS A 33 1.28 10.42 12.79
C HIS A 33 1.34 9.25 11.81
N PRO A 34 0.57 9.30 10.70
CA PRO A 34 0.52 8.21 9.76
C PRO A 34 1.91 7.94 9.13
N SER A 35 2.28 6.68 9.03
CA SER A 35 3.59 6.28 8.48
C SER A 35 3.57 6.01 6.98
N ALA A 36 2.38 5.97 6.38
CA ALA A 36 2.16 5.75 4.95
C ALA A 36 0.85 6.42 4.52
N ASP A 37 0.80 6.80 3.27
CA ASP A 37 -0.37 7.33 2.59
C ASP A 37 -1.41 6.22 2.25
N PRO A 38 -2.57 6.54 1.66
CA PRO A 38 -3.57 5.54 1.27
C PRO A 38 -3.11 4.51 0.24
N HIS A 39 -2.07 4.79 -0.56
CA HIS A 39 -1.49 3.87 -1.54
C HIS A 39 -0.36 3.03 -0.95
N GLY A 40 0.07 3.33 0.29
CA GLY A 40 1.16 2.67 1.00
C GLY A 40 2.52 3.32 0.78
N ASP A 41 2.58 4.51 0.16
CA ASP A 41 3.81 5.28 0.06
C ASP A 41 4.22 5.80 1.44
N PRO A 42 5.49 5.65 1.82
CA PRO A 42 5.93 6.02 3.16
C PRO A 42 5.96 7.54 3.33
N ILE A 43 5.34 8.04 4.38
CA ILE A 43 5.38 9.45 4.78
C ILE A 43 6.66 9.69 5.58
N PRO A 44 7.52 10.64 5.17
CA PRO A 44 8.70 11.02 5.95
C PRO A 44 8.28 11.66 7.28
N THR A 45 9.02 11.37 8.34
CA THR A 45 8.86 12.11 9.60
C THR A 45 9.30 13.57 9.44
N ALA A 46 8.96 14.45 10.40
CA ALA A 46 9.46 15.84 10.45
C ALA A 46 11.00 15.96 10.37
N LYS A 47 11.74 14.89 10.66
CA LYS A 47 13.21 14.80 10.54
C LYS A 47 13.66 14.21 9.19
N GLY A 48 12.75 14.01 8.23
CA GLY A 48 13.03 13.41 6.93
C GLY A 48 13.32 11.91 6.95
N GLN A 49 13.04 11.22 8.05
CA GLN A 49 13.28 9.78 8.15
C GLN A 49 12.11 9.00 7.56
N ILE A 50 12.42 8.03 6.71
CA ILE A 50 11.44 7.12 6.11
C ILE A 50 11.51 5.76 6.81
N ARG A 51 10.38 5.34 7.39
CA ARG A 51 10.24 3.98 7.95
C ARG A 51 9.68 3.06 6.88
N ARG A 52 10.50 2.11 6.43
CA ARG A 52 10.07 1.07 5.49
C ARG A 52 9.85 -0.25 6.23
N PRO A 53 8.76 -0.97 5.97
CA PRO A 53 8.59 -2.32 6.51
C PRO A 53 9.71 -3.25 6.01
N ILE A 54 10.13 -4.19 6.86
CA ILE A 54 11.18 -5.16 6.53
C ILE A 54 10.62 -6.21 5.57
N GLY A 55 11.44 -6.65 4.60
CA GLY A 55 11.07 -7.73 3.67
C GLY A 55 10.08 -7.31 2.58
N VAL A 56 9.99 -6.02 2.28
CA VAL A 56 9.19 -5.52 1.17
C VAL A 56 9.88 -5.85 -0.15
N ALA A 57 9.16 -6.52 -1.05
CA ALA A 57 9.57 -6.83 -2.40
C ALA A 57 8.40 -6.63 -3.38
N ARG A 58 8.69 -6.57 -4.67
CA ARG A 58 7.63 -6.54 -5.68
C ARG A 58 6.94 -7.90 -5.75
N LEU A 59 5.66 -7.91 -6.08
CA LEU A 59 4.89 -9.14 -6.21
C LEU A 59 5.49 -10.11 -7.25
N THR A 60 6.22 -9.60 -8.22
CA THR A 60 6.92 -10.39 -9.24
C THR A 60 8.22 -11.04 -8.75
N GLU A 61 8.72 -10.64 -7.59
CA GLU A 61 10.03 -11.05 -7.05
C GLU A 61 9.89 -12.04 -5.89
N VAL A 62 8.66 -12.30 -5.44
CA VAL A 62 8.38 -13.21 -4.34
C VAL A 62 7.94 -14.58 -4.85
N GLU A 63 8.24 -15.61 -4.09
CA GLU A 63 7.79 -16.98 -4.37
C GLU A 63 6.30 -17.18 -4.05
N ALA A 64 5.77 -18.36 -4.39
CA ALA A 64 4.42 -18.75 -3.98
C ALA A 64 4.32 -18.74 -2.45
N GLY A 65 3.29 -18.06 -1.91
CA GLY A 65 3.17 -17.89 -0.46
C GLY A 65 2.13 -16.85 -0.09
N ARG A 66 2.01 -16.60 1.22
CA ARG A 66 1.11 -15.59 1.78
C ARG A 66 1.87 -14.30 2.07
N TYR A 67 1.29 -13.19 1.65
CA TYR A 67 1.85 -11.85 1.81
C TYR A 67 0.76 -10.86 2.22
N GLU A 68 1.19 -9.69 2.66
CA GLU A 68 0.35 -8.52 2.88
C GLU A 68 0.73 -7.46 1.83
N VAL A 69 -0.25 -6.86 1.17
CA VAL A 69 -0.01 -5.73 0.27
C VAL A 69 0.47 -4.54 1.09
N ILE A 70 1.61 -4.01 0.74
CA ILE A 70 2.23 -2.88 1.44
C ILE A 70 2.02 -1.58 0.68
N ARG A 71 2.21 -1.62 -0.65
CA ARG A 71 2.15 -0.45 -1.50
C ARG A 71 1.64 -0.81 -2.89
N LEU A 72 0.94 0.13 -3.51
CA LEU A 72 0.51 0.10 -4.91
C LEU A 72 1.07 1.33 -5.63
N SER A 73 1.58 1.16 -6.85
CA SER A 73 2.01 2.30 -7.65
C SER A 73 0.82 3.12 -8.13
N ASP A 74 0.88 4.41 -7.90
CA ASP A 74 -0.07 5.45 -8.29
C ASP A 74 0.19 6.02 -9.71
N ALA A 75 1.27 5.60 -10.36
CA ALA A 75 1.67 6.09 -11.69
C ALA A 75 0.62 5.88 -12.80
N ASP A 76 -0.43 5.11 -12.55
CA ASP A 76 -1.51 4.81 -13.50
C ASP A 76 -2.86 4.75 -12.75
N PRO A 77 -3.67 5.81 -12.82
CA PRO A 77 -4.97 5.87 -12.13
C PRO A 77 -5.93 4.74 -12.51
N GLN A 78 -5.94 4.30 -13.77
CA GLN A 78 -6.80 3.20 -14.22
C GLN A 78 -6.42 1.87 -13.55
N ARG A 79 -5.13 1.68 -13.30
CA ARG A 79 -4.62 0.52 -12.59
C ARG A 79 -5.02 0.55 -11.11
N LEU A 80 -4.97 1.72 -10.47
CA LEU A 80 -5.44 1.90 -9.10
C LEU A 80 -6.93 1.57 -8.96
N ILE A 81 -7.77 2.06 -9.87
CA ILE A 81 -9.20 1.74 -9.91
C ILE A 81 -9.38 0.22 -9.99
N ARG A 82 -8.69 -0.44 -10.92
CA ARG A 82 -8.75 -1.90 -11.05
C ARG A 82 -8.32 -2.63 -9.78
N PHE A 83 -7.25 -2.19 -9.13
CA PHE A 83 -6.80 -2.79 -7.88
C PHE A 83 -7.84 -2.64 -6.77
N ARG A 84 -8.40 -1.46 -6.60
CA ARG A 84 -9.49 -1.20 -5.66
C ARG A 84 -10.69 -2.12 -5.91
N ASP A 85 -11.16 -2.21 -7.16
CA ASP A 85 -12.32 -2.99 -7.55
C ASP A 85 -12.10 -4.51 -7.35
N CYS A 86 -10.85 -4.95 -7.43
CA CYS A 86 -10.44 -6.32 -7.10
C CYS A 86 -10.25 -6.54 -5.60
N GLY A 87 -10.29 -5.49 -4.76
CA GLY A 87 -10.03 -5.57 -3.33
C GLY A 87 -8.55 -5.64 -2.96
N LEU A 88 -7.66 -5.30 -3.91
CA LEU A 88 -6.23 -5.10 -3.68
C LEU A 88 -5.99 -3.68 -3.15
N THR A 89 -5.82 -3.56 -1.84
CA THR A 89 -5.47 -2.30 -1.18
C THR A 89 -4.39 -2.56 -0.12
N PRO A 90 -3.59 -1.56 0.27
CA PRO A 90 -2.61 -1.72 1.34
C PRO A 90 -3.22 -2.32 2.61
N GLY A 91 -2.49 -3.22 3.26
CA GLY A 91 -2.93 -3.96 4.44
C GLY A 91 -3.76 -5.22 4.16
N LYS A 92 -4.16 -5.47 2.91
CA LYS A 92 -4.93 -6.68 2.55
C LYS A 92 -4.02 -7.87 2.30
N PRO A 93 -4.46 -9.08 2.71
CA PRO A 93 -3.72 -10.30 2.43
C PRO A 93 -3.84 -10.69 0.96
N VAL A 94 -2.74 -11.19 0.41
CA VAL A 94 -2.67 -11.81 -0.91
C VAL A 94 -1.89 -13.11 -0.80
N GLN A 95 -2.40 -14.18 -1.42
CA GLN A 95 -1.67 -15.43 -1.56
C GLN A 95 -1.22 -15.58 -3.02
N VAL A 96 0.08 -15.54 -3.25
CA VAL A 96 0.68 -15.85 -4.55
C VAL A 96 0.63 -17.35 -4.74
N ILE A 97 0.07 -17.80 -5.88
CA ILE A 97 -0.02 -19.23 -6.23
C ILE A 97 1.08 -19.59 -7.21
N ALA A 98 1.23 -18.80 -8.27
CA ALA A 98 2.19 -19.08 -9.32
C ALA A 98 2.52 -17.82 -10.15
N HIS A 99 3.70 -17.83 -10.73
CA HIS A 99 4.09 -16.91 -11.79
C HIS A 99 4.13 -17.66 -13.13
N GLY A 100 3.71 -17.01 -14.19
CA GLY A 100 3.67 -17.60 -15.51
C GLY A 100 3.74 -16.56 -16.63
N PRO A 101 3.74 -16.99 -17.90
CA PRO A 101 3.86 -16.07 -19.05
C PRO A 101 2.74 -15.02 -19.11
N ARG A 102 1.58 -15.32 -18.56
CA ARG A 102 0.42 -14.41 -18.50
C ARG A 102 0.41 -13.48 -17.28
N GLY A 103 1.37 -13.64 -16.36
CA GLY A 103 1.48 -12.85 -15.15
C GLY A 103 1.45 -13.68 -13.87
N THR A 104 1.04 -13.05 -12.78
CA THR A 104 0.97 -13.65 -11.44
C THR A 104 -0.46 -14.04 -11.11
N THR A 105 -0.66 -15.31 -10.77
CA THR A 105 -1.94 -15.82 -10.24
C THR A 105 -1.91 -15.74 -8.72
N GLY A 106 -2.95 -15.15 -8.13
CA GLY A 106 -3.09 -15.04 -6.69
C GLY A 106 -4.52 -15.24 -6.22
N LEU A 107 -4.67 -15.40 -4.90
CA LEU A 107 -5.96 -15.36 -4.20
C LEU A 107 -5.99 -14.10 -3.34
N LEU A 108 -7.11 -13.40 -3.34
CA LEU A 108 -7.31 -12.16 -2.61
C LEU A 108 -8.25 -12.35 -1.43
N GLY A 109 -7.89 -11.70 -0.30
CA GLY A 109 -8.74 -11.61 0.88
C GLY A 109 -8.88 -12.91 1.65
N ASP A 110 -9.78 -12.87 2.64
CA ASP A 110 -10.11 -14.00 3.51
C ASP A 110 -11.01 -15.03 2.81
N GLN A 111 -11.72 -14.61 1.76
CA GLN A 111 -12.44 -15.52 0.85
C GLN A 111 -11.64 -15.65 -0.44
N PRO A 112 -11.20 -16.85 -0.83
CA PRO A 112 -10.28 -17.03 -1.93
C PRO A 112 -10.91 -16.70 -3.27
N ARG A 113 -10.75 -15.44 -3.71
CA ARG A 113 -11.09 -14.99 -5.04
C ARG A 113 -9.84 -15.03 -5.89
N SER A 114 -9.83 -15.89 -6.89
CA SER A 114 -8.71 -15.99 -7.83
C SER A 114 -8.62 -14.75 -8.71
N ILE A 115 -7.40 -14.22 -8.85
CA ILE A 115 -7.08 -13.12 -9.76
C ILE A 115 -5.84 -13.49 -10.56
N VAL A 116 -5.80 -13.03 -11.81
CA VAL A 116 -4.59 -13.04 -12.64
C VAL A 116 -4.19 -11.60 -12.89
N LEU A 117 -3.00 -11.26 -12.42
CA LEU A 117 -2.39 -9.93 -12.59
C LEU A 117 -1.40 -10.00 -13.75
N ALA A 118 -1.59 -9.15 -14.75
CA ALA A 118 -0.63 -9.02 -15.84
C ALA A 118 0.77 -8.65 -15.31
N PRO A 119 1.86 -8.93 -16.03
CA PRO A 119 3.22 -8.64 -15.55
C PRO A 119 3.44 -7.18 -15.15
N ALA A 120 2.82 -6.24 -15.86
CA ALA A 120 2.89 -4.81 -15.53
C ALA A 120 2.12 -4.46 -14.24
N GLU A 121 0.99 -5.12 -14.00
CA GLU A 121 0.20 -4.96 -12.77
C GLU A 121 0.95 -5.55 -11.57
N ALA A 122 1.48 -6.77 -11.71
CA ALA A 122 2.23 -7.42 -10.63
C ALA A 122 3.50 -6.64 -10.26
N ARG A 123 4.16 -5.98 -11.21
CA ARG A 123 5.29 -5.08 -10.93
C ARG A 123 4.91 -3.81 -10.19
N ALA A 124 3.64 -3.40 -10.24
CA ALA A 124 3.13 -2.20 -9.57
C ALA A 124 2.68 -2.46 -8.13
N ILE A 125 2.85 -3.68 -7.62
CA ILE A 125 2.43 -4.09 -6.27
C ILE A 125 3.67 -4.48 -5.46
N TRP A 126 3.79 -3.91 -4.25
CA TRP A 126 4.78 -4.32 -3.26
C TRP A 126 4.10 -5.04 -2.11
N VAL A 127 4.72 -6.12 -1.69
CA VAL A 127 4.22 -7.01 -0.64
C VAL A 127 5.31 -7.27 0.40
N ALA A 128 4.89 -7.67 1.60
CA ALA A 128 5.78 -8.17 2.64
C ALA A 128 5.20 -9.46 3.25
N PRO A 129 6.01 -10.28 3.92
CA PRO A 129 5.51 -11.39 4.73
C PRO A 129 4.43 -10.91 5.72
N PRO A 130 3.38 -11.71 5.98
CA PRO A 130 2.31 -11.29 6.87
C PRO A 130 2.87 -11.03 8.27
N ARG A 131 2.47 -9.91 8.88
CA ARG A 131 2.88 -9.55 10.25
C ARG A 131 2.35 -10.62 11.20
N THR A 132 3.24 -11.30 11.87
CA THR A 132 2.88 -12.25 12.93
C THR A 132 2.18 -11.51 14.09
N ARG A 133 1.24 -12.17 14.75
CA ARG A 133 0.43 -11.62 15.86
C ARG A 133 1.27 -10.98 16.97
N ALA A 134 2.52 -11.40 17.13
CA ALA A 134 3.49 -10.83 18.07
C ALA A 134 3.91 -9.38 17.68
N MET A 135 4.10 -9.09 16.38
CA MET A 135 4.50 -7.77 15.89
C MET A 135 3.38 -6.71 15.99
N ARG A 136 2.10 -7.15 15.97
CA ARG A 136 0.95 -6.24 16.14
C ARG A 136 0.83 -5.68 17.57
N ARG A 137 1.44 -6.34 18.56
CA ARG A 137 1.34 -5.97 19.98
C ARG A 137 2.36 -4.91 20.38
N THR A 138 3.49 -4.84 19.70
CA THR A 138 4.60 -3.89 20.04
C THR A 138 4.30 -2.45 19.56
N LEU A 139 3.38 -2.26 18.61
CA LEU A 139 3.01 -0.93 18.10
C LEU A 139 1.78 -0.31 18.79
N ARG A 140 1.18 -0.98 19.78
CA ARG A 140 0.01 -0.48 20.55
C ARG A 140 0.35 -0.05 21.98
N ASN A 141 1.62 0.04 22.34
CA ASN A 141 2.00 0.57 23.66
C ASN A 141 3.09 1.62 23.48
N PRO A 142 2.78 2.90 23.80
CA PRO A 142 3.79 3.95 23.89
C PRO A 142 4.74 3.73 25.06
#